data_5d3fc3e5305211cf8e056d5aab78447d
#
_entry.id   5d3fc3e5305211cf8e056d5aab78447d
#
_cell.length_a   1.000
_cell.length_b   1.000
_cell.length_c   1.000
_cell.angle_alpha   90.00
_cell.angle_beta   90.00
_cell.angle_gamma   90.00
#
_symmetry.space_group_name_H-M   'P 1'
#
loop_
_entity.id
_entity.type
_entity.pdbx_description
1 polymer ?
#
loop_
_entity_poly.entity_id
_entity_poly.type
_entity_poly.pdbx_seq_one_letter_code
_entity_poly.pdbx_strand_id
1 'polypeptide(L)'
;ALAQRFEGKLMLLVFGKFNAGKSSLCNFLAQRFRERQQAVQYFHLQDGALVESEDPFHEGATETTARLQGVCLGDGLVLLDTPGLHSATGENAALTQRFLDSADAVLWLTSSTSPGQVQELDELARELRRGKPLLPVLTRSDVIDEDEVDGRIVKCLRNKSDANRADQEADVRARAADKLQSLGVALHQLKAPVSVSAYVARTAGADAEAMRGAGFERLYAALSDLLAPALAYRDRKPAEVLLHHLQEAVLAPLQGQTLPALRGLQQLVQSELQALPASRARIVQLAWREVMPGLPALLEQHAGTGDVDTVLASLQASLMHAFERHARAVLDSHVLSAPAPVALVLPAGSGYERIADDLPPSYEKLYEALSQSVLAALEQLADEVA
;
A
#
# COMPACT_ATOMS: atom_id res chain seq x y z
N ALA A 1 15.43 -18.54 -5.48
CA ALA A 1 15.34 -19.95 -5.06
C ALA A 1 13.91 -20.52 -5.09
N LEU A 2 12.90 -19.85 -4.48
CA LEU A 2 11.51 -20.37 -4.44
C LEU A 2 10.81 -20.34 -5.79
N ALA A 3 10.92 -19.27 -6.57
CA ALA A 3 10.36 -19.17 -7.91
C ALA A 3 10.91 -20.24 -8.87
N GLN A 4 12.19 -20.55 -8.76
CA GLN A 4 12.83 -21.60 -9.58
C GLN A 4 12.28 -23.00 -9.31
N ARG A 5 11.83 -23.29 -8.10
CA ARG A 5 11.32 -24.63 -7.72
C ARG A 5 9.97 -24.96 -8.35
N PHE A 6 9.17 -23.93 -8.63
CA PHE A 6 7.88 -24.08 -9.30
C PHE A 6 7.88 -23.52 -10.73
N GLU A 7 9.08 -23.20 -11.22
CA GLU A 7 9.25 -22.74 -12.60
C GLU A 7 8.75 -23.83 -13.58
N GLY A 8 7.85 -23.43 -14.46
CA GLY A 8 7.23 -24.35 -15.40
C GLY A 8 6.06 -25.17 -14.87
N LYS A 9 5.69 -25.07 -13.58
CA LYS A 9 4.51 -25.74 -13.02
C LYS A 9 3.31 -24.81 -13.03
N LEU A 10 2.14 -25.38 -13.28
CA LEU A 10 0.87 -24.66 -13.15
C LEU A 10 0.42 -24.66 -11.69
N MET A 11 0.02 -23.52 -11.20
CA MET A 11 -0.35 -23.31 -9.79
C MET A 11 -1.84 -23.03 -9.68
N LEU A 12 -2.58 -23.89 -8.99
CA LEU A 12 -3.99 -23.71 -8.67
C LEU A 12 -4.16 -23.32 -7.20
N LEU A 13 -4.78 -22.19 -6.97
CA LEU A 13 -5.19 -21.76 -5.65
C LEU A 13 -6.49 -22.48 -5.25
N VAL A 14 -6.46 -23.27 -4.20
CA VAL A 14 -7.64 -23.92 -3.63
C VAL A 14 -8.16 -23.07 -2.50
N PHE A 15 -9.31 -22.46 -2.70
CA PHE A 15 -9.90 -21.50 -1.80
C PHE A 15 -11.34 -21.89 -1.42
N GLY A 16 -11.80 -21.47 -0.25
CA GLY A 16 -13.14 -21.74 0.25
C GLY A 16 -13.16 -21.80 1.78
N LYS A 17 -14.34 -21.67 2.36
CA LYS A 17 -14.51 -21.68 3.81
C LYS A 17 -13.97 -22.92 4.48
N PHE A 18 -13.85 -22.79 5.79
CA PHE A 18 -13.64 -23.93 6.67
C PHE A 18 -14.70 -25.02 6.40
N ASN A 19 -14.29 -26.28 6.37
CA ASN A 19 -15.13 -27.43 6.02
C ASN A 19 -15.68 -27.45 4.56
N ALA A 20 -15.24 -26.59 3.66
CA ALA A 20 -15.57 -26.70 2.24
C ALA A 20 -14.92 -27.93 1.55
N GLY A 21 -14.13 -28.73 2.26
CA GLY A 21 -13.52 -29.94 1.73
C GLY A 21 -12.22 -29.70 0.95
N LYS A 22 -11.52 -28.58 1.16
CA LYS A 22 -10.26 -28.26 0.47
C LYS A 22 -9.19 -29.34 0.62
N SER A 23 -8.78 -29.62 1.87
CA SER A 23 -7.74 -30.62 2.17
C SER A 23 -8.16 -32.01 1.69
N SER A 24 -9.44 -32.38 1.84
CA SER A 24 -9.96 -33.66 1.39
C SER A 24 -9.91 -33.82 -0.14
N LEU A 25 -10.27 -32.78 -0.90
CA LEU A 25 -10.14 -32.79 -2.36
C LEU A 25 -8.68 -32.86 -2.79
N CYS A 26 -7.80 -32.06 -2.20
CA CYS A 26 -6.37 -32.08 -2.51
C CYS A 26 -5.75 -33.46 -2.22
N ASN A 27 -6.05 -34.04 -1.06
CA ASN A 27 -5.57 -35.39 -0.72
C ASN A 27 -6.11 -36.47 -1.66
N PHE A 28 -7.39 -36.35 -2.04
CA PHE A 28 -8.00 -37.26 -3.00
C PHE A 28 -7.29 -37.21 -4.35
N LEU A 29 -7.06 -36.01 -4.88
CA LEU A 29 -6.33 -35.83 -6.14
C LEU A 29 -4.89 -36.34 -6.02
N ALA A 30 -4.20 -36.05 -4.92
CA ALA A 30 -2.85 -36.54 -4.66
C ALA A 30 -2.78 -38.08 -4.63
N GLN A 31 -3.77 -38.71 -4.00
CA GLN A 31 -3.87 -40.17 -3.99
C GLN A 31 -4.04 -40.72 -5.44
N ARG A 32 -4.88 -40.11 -6.26
CA ARG A 32 -5.08 -40.51 -7.67
C ARG A 32 -3.80 -40.42 -8.49
N PHE A 33 -2.96 -39.38 -8.25
CA PHE A 33 -1.64 -39.29 -8.90
C PHE A 33 -0.69 -40.40 -8.43
N ARG A 34 -0.64 -40.71 -7.11
CA ARG A 34 0.17 -41.82 -6.58
C ARG A 34 -0.23 -43.16 -7.21
N GLU A 35 -1.52 -43.45 -7.32
CA GLU A 35 -2.04 -44.68 -7.93
C GLU A 35 -1.64 -44.81 -9.40
N ARG A 36 -1.38 -43.70 -10.08
CA ARG A 36 -0.85 -43.64 -11.45
C ARG A 36 0.68 -43.58 -11.50
N GLN A 37 1.35 -43.84 -10.40
CA GLN A 37 2.82 -43.81 -10.26
C GLN A 37 3.42 -42.45 -10.59
N GLN A 38 2.66 -41.36 -10.43
CA GLN A 38 3.14 -39.98 -10.57
C GLN A 38 3.70 -39.50 -9.23
N ALA A 39 4.74 -38.65 -9.30
CA ALA A 39 5.34 -38.07 -8.08
C ALA A 39 4.33 -37.16 -7.35
N VAL A 40 4.28 -37.29 -6.03
CA VAL A 40 3.47 -36.45 -5.15
C VAL A 40 4.32 -35.97 -4.01
N GLN A 41 4.50 -34.64 -3.89
CA GLN A 41 5.28 -34.02 -2.83
C GLN A 41 4.46 -32.96 -2.13
N TYR A 42 4.18 -33.14 -0.84
CA TYR A 42 3.56 -32.14 0.01
C TYR A 42 4.59 -31.15 0.51
N PHE A 43 4.16 -29.94 0.80
CA PHE A 43 4.98 -28.90 1.41
C PHE A 43 4.13 -27.92 2.21
N HIS A 44 4.75 -27.23 3.14
CA HIS A 44 4.13 -26.11 3.87
C HIS A 44 5.13 -24.97 4.06
N LEU A 45 4.59 -23.78 4.36
CA LEU A 45 5.38 -22.62 4.66
C LEU A 45 5.63 -22.52 6.17
N GLN A 46 6.90 -22.49 6.57
CA GLN A 46 7.32 -22.34 7.96
C GLN A 46 8.50 -21.37 8.03
N ASP A 47 8.39 -20.34 8.87
CA ASP A 47 9.45 -19.33 9.14
C ASP A 47 10.06 -18.73 7.87
N GLY A 48 9.21 -18.38 6.88
CA GLY A 48 9.63 -17.82 5.61
C GLY A 48 10.30 -18.82 4.64
N ALA A 49 10.34 -20.11 4.97
CA ALA A 49 10.90 -21.16 4.14
C ALA A 49 9.87 -22.22 3.75
N LEU A 50 10.09 -22.86 2.60
CA LEU A 50 9.33 -24.03 2.16
C LEU A 50 9.91 -25.29 2.81
N VAL A 51 9.09 -25.98 3.57
CA VAL A 51 9.42 -27.24 4.20
C VAL A 51 8.65 -28.36 3.49
N GLU A 52 9.34 -29.36 2.99
CA GLU A 52 8.73 -30.57 2.42
C GLU A 52 8.14 -31.45 3.52
N SER A 53 7.04 -32.11 3.18
CA SER A 53 6.38 -33.07 4.06
C SER A 53 5.97 -34.32 3.27
N GLU A 54 6.02 -35.47 3.87
CA GLU A 54 5.46 -36.71 3.33
C GLU A 54 3.99 -36.88 3.74
N ASP A 55 3.56 -36.16 4.78
CA ASP A 55 2.23 -36.27 5.35
C ASP A 55 1.18 -35.56 4.50
N PRO A 56 0.03 -36.19 4.25
CA PRO A 56 -1.13 -35.57 3.63
C PRO A 56 -1.63 -34.36 4.45
N PHE A 57 -2.40 -33.51 3.81
CA PHE A 57 -3.08 -32.42 4.51
C PHE A 57 -3.99 -32.95 5.61
N HIS A 58 -3.98 -32.29 6.74
CA HIS A 58 -4.83 -32.70 7.85
C HIS A 58 -6.32 -32.50 7.51
N GLU A 59 -7.11 -33.56 7.57
CA GLU A 59 -8.55 -33.51 7.38
C GLU A 59 -9.23 -33.52 8.76
N GLY A 60 -9.84 -32.41 9.20
CA GLY A 60 -10.47 -32.34 10.52
C GLY A 60 -11.43 -31.18 10.70
N ALA A 61 -12.19 -31.23 11.80
CA ALA A 61 -13.21 -30.24 12.15
C ALA A 61 -12.66 -29.06 12.97
N THR A 62 -11.36 -28.92 13.16
CA THR A 62 -10.71 -27.79 13.86
C THR A 62 -9.91 -26.96 12.87
N GLU A 63 -9.83 -25.64 13.10
CA GLU A 63 -8.99 -24.71 12.32
C GLU A 63 -7.51 -25.10 12.47
N THR A 64 -7.08 -26.10 11.70
CA THR A 64 -5.71 -26.62 11.76
C THR A 64 -4.77 -26.01 10.75
N THR A 65 -5.30 -25.24 9.79
CA THR A 65 -4.49 -24.65 8.72
C THR A 65 -4.17 -23.18 9.00
N ALA A 66 -3.26 -22.95 9.95
CA ALA A 66 -2.70 -21.58 10.18
C ALA A 66 -1.57 -21.23 9.20
N ARG A 67 -1.21 -22.14 8.26
CA ARG A 67 -0.05 -21.99 7.37
C ARG A 67 -0.43 -22.30 5.94
N LEU A 68 0.18 -21.58 4.98
CA LEU A 68 0.12 -21.94 3.57
C LEU A 68 0.70 -23.34 3.38
N GLN A 69 -0.04 -24.22 2.76
CA GLN A 69 0.41 -25.57 2.42
C GLN A 69 0.09 -25.86 0.96
N GLY A 70 0.79 -26.81 0.37
CA GLY A 70 0.58 -27.18 -1.01
C GLY A 70 1.00 -28.61 -1.29
N VAL A 71 0.61 -29.09 -2.46
CA VAL A 71 1.03 -30.40 -2.99
C VAL A 71 1.40 -30.28 -4.45
N CYS A 72 2.58 -30.75 -4.81
CA CYS A 72 3.00 -30.96 -6.19
C CYS A 72 2.45 -32.29 -6.68
N LEU A 73 1.80 -32.28 -7.84
CA LEU A 73 1.20 -33.43 -8.49
C LEU A 73 1.89 -33.64 -9.84
N GLY A 74 2.72 -34.67 -9.93
CA GLY A 74 3.61 -34.89 -11.06
C GLY A 74 4.56 -33.71 -11.28
N ASP A 75 5.01 -33.54 -12.54
CA ASP A 75 5.99 -32.49 -12.87
C ASP A 75 5.35 -31.16 -13.23
N GLY A 76 4.03 -31.10 -13.39
CA GLY A 76 3.37 -29.97 -14.00
C GLY A 76 2.34 -29.20 -13.16
N LEU A 77 1.86 -29.72 -12.03
CA LEU A 77 0.75 -29.14 -11.29
C LEU A 77 1.06 -28.94 -9.82
N VAL A 78 0.66 -27.80 -9.28
CA VAL A 78 0.73 -27.48 -7.84
C VAL A 78 -0.63 -27.04 -7.37
N LEU A 79 -1.14 -27.66 -6.32
CA LEU A 79 -2.31 -27.22 -5.58
C LEU A 79 -1.86 -26.46 -4.34
N LEU A 80 -2.32 -25.24 -4.16
CA LEU A 80 -2.06 -24.43 -2.98
C LEU A 80 -3.33 -24.36 -2.13
N ASP A 81 -3.30 -24.95 -0.94
CA ASP A 81 -4.36 -24.81 0.06
C ASP A 81 -4.05 -23.62 0.96
N THR A 82 -4.89 -22.60 0.90
CA THR A 82 -4.73 -21.41 1.71
C THR A 82 -5.59 -21.50 2.96
N PRO A 83 -5.02 -21.22 4.15
CA PRO A 83 -5.82 -20.79 5.29
C PRO A 83 -6.54 -19.50 4.90
N GLY A 84 -7.61 -19.12 5.59
CA GLY A 84 -8.26 -17.81 5.32
C GLY A 84 -7.22 -16.72 5.13
N LEU A 85 -7.30 -15.96 4.05
CA LEU A 85 -6.24 -15.04 3.59
C LEU A 85 -5.81 -14.00 4.62
N HIS A 86 -6.61 -13.79 5.67
CA HIS A 86 -6.35 -12.85 6.77
C HIS A 86 -5.59 -13.44 7.97
N SER A 87 -5.29 -14.74 7.98
CA SER A 87 -4.63 -15.40 9.13
C SER A 87 -3.10 -15.48 9.03
N ALA A 88 -2.50 -14.98 7.96
CA ALA A 88 -1.05 -14.99 7.78
C ALA A 88 -0.38 -13.91 8.65
N THR A 89 0.46 -14.32 9.59
CA THR A 89 1.24 -13.43 10.45
C THR A 89 2.53 -12.95 9.77
N GLY A 90 2.81 -11.65 9.85
CA GLY A 90 4.10 -10.98 9.62
C GLY A 90 4.95 -11.47 8.43
N GLU A 91 6.03 -12.20 8.70
CA GLU A 91 7.01 -12.65 7.70
C GLU A 91 6.45 -13.61 6.65
N ASN A 92 5.44 -14.39 7.02
CA ASN A 92 4.79 -15.33 6.12
C ASN A 92 3.79 -14.64 5.17
N ALA A 93 3.31 -13.45 5.49
CA ALA A 93 2.32 -12.73 4.67
C ALA A 93 2.87 -12.34 3.29
N ALA A 94 4.09 -11.81 3.24
CA ALA A 94 4.72 -11.41 1.98
C ALA A 94 5.00 -12.60 1.06
N LEU A 95 5.38 -13.75 1.64
CA LEU A 95 5.64 -14.96 0.87
C LEU A 95 4.34 -15.64 0.42
N THR A 96 3.33 -15.69 1.30
CA THR A 96 1.98 -16.14 0.94
C THR A 96 1.43 -15.32 -0.22
N GLN A 97 1.58 -13.99 -0.18
CA GLN A 97 1.14 -13.11 -1.26
C GLN A 97 1.85 -13.42 -2.59
N ARG A 98 3.16 -13.72 -2.57
CA ARG A 98 3.88 -14.14 -3.79
C ARG A 98 3.34 -15.43 -4.39
N PHE A 99 2.95 -16.40 -3.55
CA PHE A 99 2.30 -17.63 -4.03
C PHE A 99 0.94 -17.33 -4.63
N LEU A 100 0.13 -16.49 -3.98
CA LEU A 100 -1.15 -16.04 -4.52
C LEU A 100 -0.96 -15.33 -5.87
N ASP A 101 0.00 -14.41 -5.95
CA ASP A 101 0.32 -13.70 -7.19
C ASP A 101 0.73 -14.66 -8.32
N SER A 102 1.41 -15.75 -7.97
CA SER A 102 1.91 -16.75 -8.92
C SER A 102 0.87 -17.78 -9.34
N ALA A 103 -0.28 -17.88 -8.68
CA ALA A 103 -1.34 -18.80 -9.07
C ALA A 103 -1.89 -18.47 -10.46
N ASP A 104 -2.15 -19.51 -11.27
CA ASP A 104 -2.67 -19.39 -12.64
C ASP A 104 -4.19 -19.33 -12.67
N ALA A 105 -4.85 -20.00 -11.72
CA ALA A 105 -6.31 -20.06 -11.59
C ALA A 105 -6.73 -20.32 -10.15
N VAL A 106 -8.02 -20.13 -9.88
CA VAL A 106 -8.64 -20.35 -8.58
C VAL A 106 -9.68 -21.45 -8.66
N LEU A 107 -9.57 -22.46 -7.77
CA LEU A 107 -10.61 -23.41 -7.47
C LEU A 107 -11.35 -22.91 -6.22
N TRP A 108 -12.56 -22.44 -6.40
CA TRP A 108 -13.39 -22.01 -5.27
C TRP A 108 -14.28 -23.16 -4.82
N LEU A 109 -13.95 -23.74 -3.66
CA LEU A 109 -14.69 -24.85 -3.09
C LEU A 109 -15.82 -24.33 -2.20
N THR A 110 -17.02 -24.80 -2.49
CA THR A 110 -18.21 -24.57 -1.66
C THR A 110 -18.88 -25.90 -1.36
N SER A 111 -19.41 -26.09 -0.14
CA SER A 111 -20.09 -27.31 0.20
C SER A 111 -21.52 -27.34 -0.38
N SER A 112 -21.95 -28.45 -0.95
CA SER A 112 -23.31 -28.62 -1.44
C SER A 112 -24.38 -28.59 -0.33
N THR A 113 -23.96 -28.65 0.95
CA THR A 113 -24.85 -28.48 2.12
C THR A 113 -25.07 -27.00 2.49
N SER A 114 -24.22 -26.10 2.02
CA SER A 114 -24.31 -24.65 2.20
C SER A 114 -23.77 -23.95 0.96
N PRO A 115 -24.40 -24.14 -0.20
CA PRO A 115 -23.86 -23.64 -1.46
C PRO A 115 -23.95 -22.11 -1.55
N GLY A 116 -23.02 -21.51 -2.28
CA GLY A 116 -23.12 -20.11 -2.70
C GLY A 116 -22.81 -19.06 -1.63
N GLN A 117 -21.93 -19.34 -0.68
CA GLN A 117 -21.42 -18.33 0.25
C GLN A 117 -20.41 -17.41 -0.45
N VAL A 118 -20.93 -16.61 -1.39
CA VAL A 118 -20.13 -15.79 -2.33
C VAL A 118 -19.38 -14.63 -1.69
N GLN A 119 -19.66 -14.29 -0.42
CA GLN A 119 -18.94 -13.24 0.31
C GLN A 119 -17.44 -13.54 0.43
N GLU A 120 -17.07 -14.82 0.44
CA GLU A 120 -15.67 -15.24 0.44
C GLU A 120 -14.88 -14.73 -0.79
N LEU A 121 -15.58 -14.47 -1.91
CA LEU A 121 -14.94 -13.94 -3.12
C LEU A 121 -14.42 -12.51 -2.95
N ASP A 122 -14.83 -11.78 -1.90
CA ASP A 122 -14.25 -10.48 -1.55
C ASP A 122 -12.75 -10.61 -1.24
N GLU A 123 -12.36 -11.69 -0.57
CA GLU A 123 -10.96 -11.96 -0.23
C GLU A 123 -10.10 -12.23 -1.48
N LEU A 124 -10.70 -12.72 -2.55
CA LEU A 124 -10.05 -13.01 -3.83
C LEU A 124 -10.17 -11.87 -4.85
N ALA A 125 -10.82 -10.75 -4.48
CA ALA A 125 -11.13 -9.68 -5.42
C ALA A 125 -9.90 -9.17 -6.19
N ARG A 126 -8.75 -9.07 -5.52
CA ARG A 126 -7.49 -8.65 -6.13
C ARG A 126 -7.03 -9.63 -7.22
N GLU A 127 -7.05 -10.93 -6.91
CA GLU A 127 -6.58 -11.98 -7.82
C GLU A 127 -7.52 -12.13 -9.02
N LEU A 128 -8.82 -12.01 -8.78
CA LEU A 128 -9.83 -12.09 -9.82
C LEU A 128 -9.78 -10.87 -10.76
N ARG A 129 -9.53 -9.65 -10.23
CA ARG A 129 -9.34 -8.45 -11.08
C ARG A 129 -8.09 -8.55 -11.96
N ARG A 130 -7.10 -9.36 -11.57
CA ARG A 130 -5.90 -9.64 -12.38
C ARG A 130 -6.14 -10.64 -13.50
N GLY A 131 -7.38 -11.04 -13.73
CA GLY A 131 -7.76 -11.91 -14.84
C GLY A 131 -7.66 -13.40 -14.55
N LYS A 132 -7.44 -13.83 -13.30
CA LYS A 132 -7.38 -15.26 -12.98
C LYS A 132 -8.75 -15.91 -13.12
N PRO A 133 -8.85 -17.01 -13.88
CA PRO A 133 -10.12 -17.72 -14.02
C PRO A 133 -10.52 -18.40 -12.71
N LEU A 134 -11.83 -18.43 -12.45
CA LEU A 134 -12.47 -18.99 -11.27
C LEU A 134 -13.29 -20.22 -11.66
N LEU A 135 -12.96 -21.37 -11.09
CA LEU A 135 -13.75 -22.60 -11.22
C LEU A 135 -14.44 -22.92 -9.88
N PRO A 136 -15.76 -22.75 -9.76
CA PRO A 136 -16.49 -23.20 -8.59
C PRO A 136 -16.57 -24.72 -8.55
N VAL A 137 -16.25 -25.32 -7.40
CA VAL A 137 -16.35 -26.78 -7.17
C VAL A 137 -17.27 -27.02 -5.98
N LEU A 138 -18.41 -27.65 -6.21
CA LEU A 138 -19.36 -28.04 -5.18
C LEU A 138 -18.93 -29.41 -4.62
N THR A 139 -18.38 -29.39 -3.42
CA THR A 139 -17.96 -30.59 -2.72
C THR A 139 -19.12 -31.22 -1.94
N ARG A 140 -18.95 -32.47 -1.44
CA ARG A 140 -19.97 -33.20 -0.71
C ARG A 140 -21.28 -33.28 -1.49
N SER A 141 -21.19 -33.53 -2.80
CA SER A 141 -22.36 -33.69 -3.67
C SER A 141 -22.96 -35.11 -3.54
N ASP A 142 -23.21 -35.47 -2.30
CA ASP A 142 -23.80 -36.73 -1.86
C ASP A 142 -24.98 -36.47 -0.91
N VAL A 143 -25.78 -37.50 -0.69
CA VAL A 143 -26.93 -37.52 0.19
C VAL A 143 -26.96 -38.84 0.96
N ILE A 144 -27.41 -38.78 2.20
CA ILE A 144 -27.64 -39.95 2.99
C ILE A 144 -28.93 -40.61 2.49
N ASP A 145 -28.82 -41.84 2.07
CA ASP A 145 -29.95 -42.70 1.67
C ASP A 145 -30.08 -43.88 2.65
N GLU A 146 -31.27 -44.41 2.78
CA GLU A 146 -31.54 -45.53 3.66
C GLU A 146 -31.84 -46.78 2.80
N ASP A 147 -30.99 -47.79 2.88
CA ASP A 147 -31.19 -49.07 2.22
C ASP A 147 -31.55 -50.13 3.24
N GLU A 148 -32.39 -51.08 2.84
CA GLU A 148 -32.64 -52.30 3.64
C GLU A 148 -31.66 -53.41 3.19
N VAL A 149 -30.73 -53.76 4.06
CA VAL A 149 -29.79 -54.87 3.84
C VAL A 149 -30.03 -55.91 4.93
N ASP A 150 -30.38 -57.10 4.54
CA ASP A 150 -30.68 -58.24 5.45
C ASP A 150 -31.71 -57.88 6.55
N GLY A 151 -32.76 -57.13 6.20
CA GLY A 151 -33.82 -56.73 7.14
C GLY A 151 -33.40 -55.63 8.13
N ARG A 152 -32.27 -54.97 7.89
CA ARG A 152 -31.80 -53.82 8.68
C ARG A 152 -31.69 -52.59 7.81
N ILE A 153 -32.12 -51.45 8.34
CA ILE A 153 -31.96 -50.15 7.69
C ILE A 153 -30.49 -49.74 7.87
N VAL A 154 -29.76 -49.64 6.77
CA VAL A 154 -28.39 -49.18 6.71
C VAL A 154 -28.36 -47.80 6.00
N LYS A 155 -27.74 -46.83 6.65
CA LYS A 155 -27.50 -45.52 6.04
C LYS A 155 -26.29 -45.58 5.13
N CYS A 156 -26.47 -45.25 3.87
CA CYS A 156 -25.40 -45.16 2.90
C CYS A 156 -25.34 -43.75 2.27
N LEU A 157 -24.15 -43.29 1.93
CA LEU A 157 -23.97 -42.06 1.19
C LEU A 157 -23.98 -42.39 -0.32
N ARG A 158 -24.90 -41.75 -1.03
CA ARG A 158 -25.01 -41.86 -2.50
C ARG A 158 -24.81 -40.50 -3.15
N ASN A 159 -24.41 -40.51 -4.42
CA ASN A 159 -24.36 -39.30 -5.21
C ASN A 159 -25.75 -38.66 -5.32
N LYS A 160 -25.82 -37.33 -5.22
CA LYS A 160 -27.03 -36.59 -5.59
C LYS A 160 -27.38 -36.85 -7.04
N SER A 161 -28.66 -36.77 -7.39
CA SER A 161 -29.12 -36.89 -8.77
C SER A 161 -28.52 -35.80 -9.67
N ASP A 162 -28.40 -36.09 -10.95
CA ASP A 162 -27.87 -35.11 -11.93
C ASP A 162 -28.72 -33.85 -11.97
N ALA A 163 -30.06 -33.96 -11.85
CA ALA A 163 -30.96 -32.82 -11.77
C ALA A 163 -30.64 -31.92 -10.54
N ASN A 164 -30.52 -32.52 -9.35
CA ASN A 164 -30.21 -31.76 -8.14
C ASN A 164 -28.82 -31.09 -8.20
N ARG A 165 -27.84 -31.75 -8.81
CA ARG A 165 -26.51 -31.16 -9.05
C ARG A 165 -26.61 -30.00 -10.02
N ALA A 166 -27.33 -30.14 -11.13
CA ALA A 166 -27.51 -29.09 -12.12
C ALA A 166 -28.18 -27.83 -11.51
N ASP A 167 -29.22 -28.03 -10.69
CA ASP A 167 -29.90 -26.92 -10.02
C ASP A 167 -28.96 -26.18 -9.04
N GLN A 168 -28.17 -26.92 -8.26
CA GLN A 168 -27.18 -26.34 -7.34
C GLN A 168 -26.05 -25.62 -8.08
N GLU A 169 -25.55 -26.20 -9.17
CA GLU A 169 -24.53 -25.60 -10.03
C GLU A 169 -25.04 -24.29 -10.66
N ALA A 170 -26.31 -24.27 -11.12
CA ALA A 170 -26.93 -23.08 -11.67
C ALA A 170 -27.08 -21.96 -10.64
N ASP A 171 -27.53 -22.29 -9.40
CA ASP A 171 -27.66 -21.31 -8.31
C ASP A 171 -26.28 -20.73 -7.92
N VAL A 172 -25.26 -21.59 -7.73
CA VAL A 172 -23.92 -21.12 -7.40
C VAL A 172 -23.33 -20.25 -8.52
N ARG A 173 -23.57 -20.61 -9.78
CA ARG A 173 -23.12 -19.81 -10.93
C ARG A 173 -23.77 -18.44 -10.95
N ALA A 174 -25.07 -18.35 -10.73
CA ALA A 174 -25.80 -17.09 -10.72
C ALA A 174 -25.28 -16.16 -9.61
N ARG A 175 -25.19 -16.65 -8.38
CA ARG A 175 -24.68 -15.87 -7.24
C ARG A 175 -23.21 -15.45 -7.42
N ALA A 176 -22.37 -16.33 -7.96
CA ALA A 176 -20.97 -16.00 -8.24
C ALA A 176 -20.88 -14.93 -9.33
N ALA A 177 -21.71 -15.00 -10.38
CA ALA A 177 -21.74 -14.00 -11.44
C ALA A 177 -22.14 -12.61 -10.91
N ASP A 178 -23.20 -12.53 -10.10
CA ASP A 178 -23.62 -11.28 -9.46
C ASP A 178 -22.51 -10.69 -8.58
N LYS A 179 -21.85 -11.56 -7.81
CA LYS A 179 -20.74 -11.14 -6.95
C LYS A 179 -19.55 -10.63 -7.75
N LEU A 180 -19.11 -11.35 -8.79
CA LEU A 180 -18.01 -10.94 -9.66
C LEU A 180 -18.32 -9.60 -10.34
N GLN A 181 -19.55 -9.40 -10.78
CA GLN A 181 -20.00 -8.14 -11.36
C GLN A 181 -19.88 -6.99 -10.33
N SER A 182 -20.28 -7.22 -9.09
CA SER A 182 -20.14 -6.23 -8.00
C SER A 182 -18.67 -5.90 -7.68
N LEU A 183 -17.75 -6.83 -7.92
CA LEU A 183 -16.30 -6.69 -7.75
C LEU A 183 -15.60 -6.06 -8.96
N GLY A 184 -16.32 -5.79 -10.06
CA GLY A 184 -15.76 -5.29 -11.32
C GLY A 184 -14.92 -6.34 -12.06
N VAL A 185 -15.21 -7.63 -11.86
CA VAL A 185 -14.51 -8.76 -12.50
C VAL A 185 -15.29 -9.22 -13.73
N ALA A 186 -14.58 -9.50 -14.82
CA ALA A 186 -15.19 -9.92 -16.07
C ALA A 186 -15.78 -11.34 -15.99
N LEU A 187 -17.04 -11.51 -16.41
CA LEU A 187 -17.78 -12.77 -16.28
C LEU A 187 -17.19 -13.95 -17.07
N HIS A 188 -16.38 -13.70 -18.11
CA HIS A 188 -15.71 -14.77 -18.85
C HIS A 188 -14.69 -15.56 -18.03
N GLN A 189 -14.25 -15.00 -16.90
CA GLN A 189 -13.36 -15.68 -15.96
C GLN A 189 -14.08 -16.75 -15.14
N LEU A 190 -15.41 -16.63 -14.95
CA LEU A 190 -16.22 -17.61 -14.25
C LEU A 190 -16.48 -18.83 -15.12
N LYS A 191 -15.89 -19.95 -14.73
CA LYS A 191 -16.11 -21.25 -15.39
C LYS A 191 -17.41 -21.90 -14.89
N ALA A 192 -17.90 -22.88 -15.63
CA ALA A 192 -19.06 -23.65 -15.23
C ALA A 192 -18.78 -24.41 -13.92
N PRO A 193 -19.63 -24.29 -12.90
CA PRO A 193 -19.46 -25.04 -11.66
C PRO A 193 -19.50 -26.55 -11.88
N VAL A 194 -18.76 -27.30 -11.04
CA VAL A 194 -18.72 -28.75 -11.08
C VAL A 194 -18.98 -29.33 -9.69
N SER A 195 -19.93 -30.26 -9.59
CA SER A 195 -20.25 -30.97 -8.36
C SER A 195 -19.48 -32.27 -8.26
N VAL A 196 -18.85 -32.52 -7.07
CA VAL A 196 -18.06 -33.73 -6.80
C VAL A 196 -18.36 -34.30 -5.41
N SER A 197 -18.22 -35.64 -5.28
CA SER A 197 -18.18 -36.31 -3.99
C SER A 197 -16.92 -37.21 -3.89
N ALA A 198 -15.89 -36.69 -3.21
CA ALA A 198 -14.67 -37.47 -2.96
C ALA A 198 -14.94 -38.68 -2.05
N TYR A 199 -15.92 -38.57 -1.16
CA TYR A 199 -16.32 -39.68 -0.28
C TYR A 199 -16.89 -40.84 -1.07
N VAL A 200 -17.91 -40.58 -1.90
CA VAL A 200 -18.57 -41.65 -2.71
C VAL A 200 -17.58 -42.26 -3.69
N ALA A 201 -16.74 -41.44 -4.37
CA ALA A 201 -15.71 -41.95 -5.25
C ALA A 201 -14.74 -42.91 -4.53
N ARG A 202 -14.29 -42.53 -3.32
CA ARG A 202 -13.35 -43.32 -2.52
C ARG A 202 -13.97 -44.64 -2.03
N THR A 203 -15.21 -44.60 -1.51
CA THR A 203 -15.90 -45.76 -0.97
C THR A 203 -16.30 -46.79 -2.04
N ALA A 204 -16.56 -46.31 -3.27
CA ALA A 204 -16.86 -47.17 -4.42
C ALA A 204 -15.56 -47.69 -5.14
N GLY A 205 -14.37 -47.53 -4.53
CA GLY A 205 -13.13 -48.06 -5.06
C GLY A 205 -12.46 -47.17 -6.12
N ALA A 206 -13.01 -46.01 -6.40
CA ALA A 206 -12.47 -45.00 -7.31
C ALA A 206 -12.18 -45.53 -8.75
N ASP A 207 -12.95 -46.50 -9.20
CA ASP A 207 -12.92 -46.98 -10.59
C ASP A 207 -13.51 -45.95 -11.55
N ALA A 208 -13.50 -46.23 -12.84
CA ALA A 208 -13.94 -45.29 -13.86
C ALA A 208 -15.45 -44.90 -13.75
N GLU A 209 -16.30 -45.84 -13.33
CA GLU A 209 -17.71 -45.63 -13.15
C GLU A 209 -18.01 -44.80 -11.90
N ALA A 210 -17.39 -45.14 -10.78
CA ALA A 210 -17.46 -44.39 -9.53
C ALA A 210 -16.96 -42.97 -9.69
N MET A 211 -15.87 -42.76 -10.42
CA MET A 211 -15.32 -41.44 -10.70
C MET A 211 -16.25 -40.61 -11.58
N ARG A 212 -16.88 -41.21 -12.59
CA ARG A 212 -17.86 -40.54 -13.44
C ARG A 212 -19.09 -40.17 -12.62
N GLY A 213 -19.66 -41.12 -11.90
CA GLY A 213 -20.83 -40.91 -11.05
C GLY A 213 -20.59 -39.87 -9.94
N ALA A 214 -19.37 -39.80 -9.41
CA ALA A 214 -18.99 -38.83 -8.39
C ALA A 214 -18.57 -37.43 -8.97
N GLY A 215 -18.65 -37.23 -10.31
CA GLY A 215 -18.41 -35.94 -10.97
C GLY A 215 -16.94 -35.63 -11.29
N PHE A 216 -16.00 -36.53 -11.03
CA PHE A 216 -14.56 -36.27 -11.23
C PHE A 216 -14.17 -36.23 -12.70
N GLU A 217 -14.85 -36.94 -13.61
CA GLU A 217 -14.60 -36.82 -15.03
C GLU A 217 -14.88 -35.41 -15.54
N ARG A 218 -15.98 -34.79 -15.08
CA ARG A 218 -16.31 -33.38 -15.35
C ARG A 218 -15.30 -32.42 -14.74
N LEU A 219 -14.85 -32.70 -13.51
CA LEU A 219 -13.83 -31.89 -12.85
C LEU A 219 -12.50 -31.93 -13.62
N TYR A 220 -12.06 -33.11 -14.07
CA TYR A 220 -10.81 -33.22 -14.85
C TYR A 220 -10.90 -32.50 -16.20
N ALA A 221 -12.03 -32.61 -16.91
CA ALA A 221 -12.27 -31.85 -18.13
C ALA A 221 -12.24 -30.33 -17.86
N ALA A 222 -12.93 -29.86 -16.83
CA ALA A 222 -12.93 -28.45 -16.46
C ALA A 222 -11.54 -27.94 -16.04
N LEU A 223 -10.74 -28.75 -15.35
CA LEU A 223 -9.36 -28.43 -14.99
C LEU A 223 -8.46 -28.35 -16.25
N SER A 224 -8.62 -29.28 -17.18
CA SER A 224 -7.89 -29.26 -18.46
C SER A 224 -8.17 -27.98 -19.24
N ASP A 225 -9.45 -27.59 -19.37
CA ASP A 225 -9.88 -26.37 -20.05
C ASP A 225 -9.41 -25.11 -19.33
N LEU A 226 -9.33 -25.17 -17.99
CA LEU A 226 -8.84 -24.07 -17.16
C LEU A 226 -7.35 -23.84 -17.36
N LEU A 227 -6.57 -24.91 -17.47
CA LEU A 227 -5.10 -24.88 -17.49
C LEU A 227 -4.53 -24.69 -18.89
N ALA A 228 -5.26 -25.04 -19.95
CA ALA A 228 -4.79 -24.90 -21.32
C ALA A 228 -4.35 -23.46 -21.70
N PRO A 229 -5.10 -22.40 -21.34
CA PRO A 229 -4.64 -21.02 -21.57
C PRO A 229 -3.41 -20.65 -20.75
N ALA A 230 -3.30 -21.18 -19.51
CA ALA A 230 -2.17 -20.90 -18.64
C ALA A 230 -0.86 -21.53 -19.18
N LEU A 231 -0.95 -22.70 -19.79
CA LEU A 231 0.19 -23.31 -20.50
C LEU A 231 0.69 -22.43 -21.65
N ALA A 232 -0.22 -21.87 -22.43
CA ALA A 232 0.11 -20.96 -23.53
C ALA A 232 0.68 -19.61 -23.04
N TYR A 233 0.34 -19.22 -21.81
CA TYR A 233 0.75 -17.98 -21.18
C TYR A 233 2.05 -18.10 -20.36
N ARG A 234 2.48 -19.29 -20.03
CA ARG A 234 3.59 -19.62 -19.12
C ARG A 234 4.87 -18.79 -19.36
N ASP A 235 5.24 -18.59 -20.61
CA ASP A 235 6.47 -17.88 -20.97
C ASP A 235 6.40 -16.38 -20.65
N ARG A 236 5.21 -15.79 -20.57
CA ARG A 236 4.98 -14.37 -20.24
C ARG A 236 4.75 -14.13 -18.76
N LYS A 237 4.38 -15.16 -18.01
CA LYS A 237 4.01 -15.09 -16.59
C LYS A 237 5.05 -14.37 -15.70
N PRO A 238 6.38 -14.68 -15.77
CA PRO A 238 7.36 -14.02 -14.93
C PRO A 238 7.41 -12.50 -15.16
N ALA A 239 7.29 -12.06 -16.41
CA ALA A 239 7.29 -10.65 -16.77
C ALA A 239 6.04 -9.92 -16.25
N GLU A 240 4.86 -10.55 -16.33
CA GLU A 240 3.61 -9.96 -15.85
C GLU A 240 3.55 -9.90 -14.31
N VAL A 241 4.03 -10.92 -13.61
CA VAL A 241 4.17 -10.88 -12.14
C VAL A 241 5.07 -9.73 -11.70
N LEU A 242 6.21 -9.52 -12.40
CA LEU A 242 7.10 -8.41 -12.14
C LEU A 242 6.43 -7.07 -12.44
N LEU A 243 5.73 -6.96 -13.57
CA LEU A 243 5.01 -5.74 -13.97
C LEU A 243 3.96 -5.36 -12.93
N HIS A 244 3.14 -6.30 -12.48
CA HIS A 244 2.13 -6.07 -11.43
C HIS A 244 2.79 -5.62 -10.12
N HIS A 245 3.89 -6.27 -9.74
CA HIS A 245 4.64 -5.86 -8.55
C HIS A 245 5.14 -4.42 -8.66
N LEU A 246 5.73 -4.05 -9.79
CA LEU A 246 6.20 -2.68 -10.04
C LEU A 246 5.05 -1.66 -10.01
N GLN A 247 3.92 -2.01 -10.62
CA GLN A 247 2.74 -1.13 -10.62
C GLN A 247 2.17 -0.90 -9.22
N GLU A 248 1.99 -1.98 -8.44
CA GLU A 248 1.31 -1.91 -7.15
C GLU A 248 2.25 -1.53 -5.99
N ALA A 249 3.47 -2.09 -5.96
CA ALA A 249 4.39 -1.89 -4.85
C ALA A 249 5.31 -0.66 -5.02
N VAL A 250 5.51 -0.19 -6.26
CA VAL A 250 6.41 0.94 -6.53
C VAL A 250 5.63 2.15 -7.05
N LEU A 251 4.94 1.98 -8.19
CA LEU A 251 4.33 3.12 -8.90
C LEU A 251 3.14 3.71 -8.13
N ALA A 252 2.27 2.86 -7.59
CA ALA A 252 1.08 3.33 -6.86
C ALA A 252 1.44 4.14 -5.60
N PRO A 253 2.37 3.71 -4.71
CA PRO A 253 2.83 4.54 -3.59
C PRO A 253 3.53 5.82 -4.01
N LEU A 254 4.35 5.78 -5.07
CA LEU A 254 5.00 6.97 -5.61
C LEU A 254 3.99 8.01 -6.11
N GLN A 255 2.98 7.59 -6.85
CA GLN A 255 1.95 8.47 -7.38
C GLN A 255 0.94 8.92 -6.31
N GLY A 256 0.54 8.01 -5.41
CA GLY A 256 -0.51 8.26 -4.43
C GLY A 256 -0.04 8.98 -3.17
N GLN A 257 1.22 8.87 -2.80
CA GLN A 257 1.74 9.41 -1.54
C GLN A 257 2.93 10.36 -1.75
N THR A 258 4.00 9.88 -2.41
CA THR A 258 5.25 10.62 -2.49
C THR A 258 5.12 11.88 -3.35
N LEU A 259 4.56 11.75 -4.55
CA LEU A 259 4.40 12.87 -5.47
C LEU A 259 3.49 13.99 -4.93
N PRO A 260 2.32 13.68 -4.32
CA PRO A 260 1.50 14.70 -3.66
C PRO A 260 2.21 15.39 -2.50
N ALA A 261 2.97 14.63 -1.67
CA ALA A 261 3.73 15.20 -0.57
C ALA A 261 4.82 16.18 -1.06
N LEU A 262 5.57 15.79 -2.10
CA LEU A 262 6.58 16.68 -2.72
C LEU A 262 5.96 17.93 -3.35
N ARG A 263 4.81 17.79 -4.01
CA ARG A 263 4.08 18.95 -4.55
C ARG A 263 3.57 19.87 -3.44
N GLY A 264 3.09 19.31 -2.33
CA GLY A 264 2.70 20.08 -1.14
C GLY A 264 3.88 20.87 -0.56
N LEU A 265 5.04 20.21 -0.40
CA LEU A 265 6.26 20.86 0.06
C LEU A 265 6.72 21.97 -0.91
N GLN A 266 6.70 21.70 -2.20
CA GLN A 266 7.03 22.70 -3.22
C GLN A 266 6.12 23.93 -3.13
N GLN A 267 4.80 23.72 -2.95
CA GLN A 267 3.85 24.81 -2.80
C GLN A 267 4.11 25.63 -1.52
N LEU A 268 4.42 24.96 -0.40
CA LEU A 268 4.79 25.64 0.84
C LEU A 268 6.02 26.53 0.65
N VAL A 269 7.12 25.97 0.10
CA VAL A 269 8.34 26.73 -0.17
C VAL A 269 8.05 27.91 -1.09
N GLN A 270 7.25 27.71 -2.13
CA GLN A 270 6.91 28.77 -3.07
C GLN A 270 6.05 29.88 -2.43
N SER A 271 5.13 29.51 -1.52
CA SER A 271 4.33 30.49 -0.78
C SER A 271 5.19 31.31 0.18
N GLU A 272 6.13 30.69 0.88
CA GLU A 272 7.09 31.37 1.76
C GLU A 272 7.98 32.33 0.97
N LEU A 273 8.54 31.89 -0.16
CA LEU A 273 9.34 32.75 -1.04
C LEU A 273 8.57 33.97 -1.55
N GLN A 274 7.27 33.79 -1.83
CA GLN A 274 6.41 34.91 -2.24
C GLN A 274 6.08 35.88 -1.08
N ALA A 275 6.06 35.40 0.15
CA ALA A 275 5.80 36.22 1.34
C ALA A 275 7.03 36.99 1.83
N LEU A 276 8.25 36.54 1.49
CA LEU A 276 9.51 37.17 1.93
C LEU A 276 9.59 38.69 1.65
N PRO A 277 9.26 39.21 0.46
CA PRO A 277 9.34 40.64 0.22
C PRO A 277 8.47 41.47 1.16
N ALA A 278 7.27 41.00 1.47
CA ALA A 278 6.37 41.66 2.41
C ALA A 278 6.91 41.59 3.85
N SER A 279 7.48 40.46 4.24
CA SER A 279 8.12 40.28 5.56
C SER A 279 9.32 41.17 5.71
N ARG A 280 10.18 41.31 4.68
CA ARG A 280 11.31 42.24 4.64
C ARG A 280 10.85 43.70 4.83
N ALA A 281 9.90 44.13 4.04
CA ALA A 281 9.37 45.49 4.15
C ALA A 281 8.80 45.76 5.56
N ARG A 282 8.15 44.77 6.15
CA ARG A 282 7.60 44.86 7.52
C ARG A 282 8.70 44.97 8.57
N ILE A 283 9.77 44.20 8.48
CA ILE A 283 10.92 44.30 9.40
C ILE A 283 11.54 45.69 9.35
N VAL A 284 11.85 46.18 8.14
CA VAL A 284 12.38 47.55 7.94
C VAL A 284 11.47 48.59 8.56
N GLN A 285 10.18 48.52 8.29
CA GLN A 285 9.21 49.47 8.83
C GLN A 285 9.12 49.44 10.36
N LEU A 286 9.12 48.27 10.98
CA LEU A 286 9.06 48.14 12.43
C LEU A 286 10.34 48.62 13.11
N ALA A 287 11.51 48.26 12.59
CA ALA A 287 12.79 48.72 13.11
C ALA A 287 12.94 50.26 12.96
N TRP A 288 12.56 50.80 11.82
CA TRP A 288 12.54 52.24 11.61
C TRP A 288 11.65 52.97 12.62
N ARG A 289 10.43 52.49 12.83
CA ARG A 289 9.48 53.12 13.78
C ARG A 289 9.98 53.09 15.23
N GLU A 290 10.82 52.13 15.56
CA GLU A 290 11.40 52.02 16.90
C GLU A 290 12.62 52.91 17.10
N VAL A 291 13.51 52.98 16.10
CA VAL A 291 14.80 53.69 16.19
C VAL A 291 14.64 55.18 16.01
N MET A 292 13.89 55.60 14.99
CA MET A 292 13.84 57.01 14.57
C MET A 292 13.26 58.02 15.59
N PRO A 293 12.26 57.66 16.41
CA PRO A 293 11.74 58.57 17.42
C PRO A 293 12.78 58.99 18.50
N GLY A 294 13.79 58.16 18.70
CA GLY A 294 14.87 58.48 19.66
C GLY A 294 15.98 59.36 19.09
N LEU A 295 16.07 59.50 17.76
CA LEU A 295 17.15 60.25 17.09
C LEU A 295 17.21 61.73 17.47
N PRO A 296 16.11 62.52 17.52
CA PRO A 296 16.18 63.91 17.94
C PRO A 296 16.78 64.09 19.34
N ALA A 297 16.33 63.31 20.31
CA ALA A 297 16.83 63.42 21.70
C ALA A 297 18.31 63.04 21.80
N LEU A 298 18.79 62.07 21.00
CA LEU A 298 20.19 61.65 20.91
C LEU A 298 21.05 62.79 20.32
N LEU A 299 20.55 63.47 19.29
CA LEU A 299 21.22 64.61 18.68
C LEU A 299 21.29 65.82 19.59
N GLU A 300 20.21 66.15 20.33
CA GLU A 300 20.18 67.22 21.32
C GLU A 300 21.17 66.96 22.47
N GLN A 301 21.28 65.72 22.97
CA GLN A 301 22.20 65.34 24.02
C GLN A 301 23.67 65.62 23.63
N HIS A 302 24.05 65.43 22.39
CA HIS A 302 25.42 65.60 21.90
C HIS A 302 25.66 66.93 21.16
N ALA A 303 24.67 67.80 21.06
CA ALA A 303 24.79 69.08 20.36
C ALA A 303 25.86 69.99 20.95
N GLY A 304 26.02 70.00 22.32
CA GLY A 304 27.00 70.81 23.00
C GLY A 304 28.46 70.39 22.78
N THR A 305 28.71 69.10 22.55
CA THR A 305 30.06 68.56 22.30
C THR A 305 30.38 68.41 20.82
N GLY A 306 29.36 68.36 19.97
CA GLY A 306 29.51 68.09 18.51
C GLY A 306 29.99 66.66 18.21
N ASP A 307 29.83 65.73 19.15
CA ASP A 307 30.35 64.37 19.05
C ASP A 307 29.45 63.49 18.17
N VAL A 308 29.73 63.50 16.86
CA VAL A 308 29.02 62.70 15.86
C VAL A 308 29.36 61.21 15.96
N ASP A 309 30.56 60.85 16.37
CA ASP A 309 31.00 59.44 16.45
C ASP A 309 30.23 58.70 17.52
N THR A 310 30.01 59.31 18.71
CA THR A 310 29.19 58.73 19.79
C THR A 310 27.72 58.60 19.36
N VAL A 311 27.18 59.57 18.60
CA VAL A 311 25.82 59.46 18.05
C VAL A 311 25.71 58.30 17.08
N LEU A 312 26.66 58.18 16.16
CA LEU A 312 26.68 57.04 15.20
C LEU A 312 26.75 55.67 15.91
N ALA A 313 27.66 55.50 16.88
CA ALA A 313 27.80 54.26 17.61
C ALA A 313 26.51 53.88 18.39
N SER A 314 25.90 54.85 19.07
CA SER A 314 24.66 54.64 19.78
C SER A 314 23.47 54.32 18.89
N LEU A 315 23.36 55.00 17.79
CA LEU A 315 22.32 54.79 16.76
C LEU A 315 22.49 53.40 16.09
N GLN A 316 23.74 53.03 15.73
CA GLN A 316 24.06 51.71 15.17
C GLN A 316 23.71 50.59 16.10
N ALA A 317 24.04 50.70 17.38
CA ALA A 317 23.68 49.69 18.41
C ALA A 317 22.15 49.52 18.53
N SER A 318 21.43 50.67 18.58
CA SER A 318 19.96 50.67 18.64
C SER A 318 19.32 50.05 17.39
N LEU A 319 19.87 50.37 16.20
CA LEU A 319 19.42 49.83 14.92
C LEU A 319 19.59 48.32 14.83
N MET A 320 20.77 47.79 15.18
CA MET A 320 21.04 46.36 15.16
C MET A 320 20.12 45.62 16.14
N HIS A 321 19.95 46.13 17.34
CA HIS A 321 19.06 45.49 18.34
C HIS A 321 17.59 45.48 17.87
N ALA A 322 17.10 46.60 17.37
CA ALA A 322 15.74 46.71 16.85
C ALA A 322 15.52 45.77 15.65
N PHE A 323 16.48 45.73 14.71
CA PHE A 323 16.42 44.86 13.54
C PHE A 323 16.38 43.39 13.94
N GLU A 324 17.31 42.90 14.77
CA GLU A 324 17.33 41.50 15.22
C GLU A 324 16.04 41.09 15.90
N ARG A 325 15.51 41.95 16.76
CA ARG A 325 14.27 41.65 17.49
C ARG A 325 13.08 41.54 16.53
N HIS A 326 12.94 42.46 15.58
CA HIS A 326 11.84 42.45 14.63
C HIS A 326 12.00 41.36 13.58
N ALA A 327 13.21 41.06 13.14
CA ALA A 327 13.47 39.93 12.23
C ALA A 327 13.06 38.59 12.84
N ARG A 328 13.45 38.35 14.09
CA ARG A 328 13.03 37.12 14.84
C ARG A 328 11.52 37.05 15.08
N ALA A 329 10.85 38.18 15.26
CA ALA A 329 9.41 38.21 15.48
C ALA A 329 8.59 38.04 14.19
N VAL A 330 9.10 38.50 13.06
CA VAL A 330 8.41 38.43 11.74
C VAL A 330 8.71 37.10 11.04
N LEU A 331 9.92 36.55 11.23
CA LEU A 331 10.41 35.32 10.63
C LEU A 331 10.59 34.22 11.69
N ASP A 332 9.63 34.08 12.59
CA ASP A 332 9.68 33.19 13.76
C ASP A 332 9.81 31.68 13.40
N SER A 333 9.34 31.30 12.23
CA SER A 333 9.43 29.95 11.70
C SER A 333 10.75 29.65 10.96
N HIS A 334 11.65 30.65 10.82
CA HIS A 334 12.90 30.53 10.06
C HIS A 334 14.13 30.52 10.96
N VAL A 335 15.16 29.80 10.51
CA VAL A 335 16.47 29.83 11.17
C VAL A 335 17.27 31.00 10.60
N LEU A 336 17.32 32.11 11.38
CA LEU A 336 18.06 33.30 10.96
C LEU A 336 19.53 33.20 11.36
N SER A 337 20.43 33.51 10.44
CA SER A 337 21.83 33.79 10.75
C SER A 337 21.96 35.17 11.37
N ALA A 338 22.95 35.36 12.26
CA ALA A 338 23.24 36.68 12.77
C ALA A 338 23.69 37.58 11.62
N PRO A 339 23.03 38.74 11.40
CA PRO A 339 23.40 39.63 10.32
C PRO A 339 24.79 40.26 10.58
N ALA A 340 25.53 40.51 9.53
CA ALA A 340 26.79 41.24 9.65
C ALA A 340 26.52 42.69 10.11
N PRO A 341 27.36 43.27 10.96
CA PRO A 341 27.17 44.67 11.38
C PRO A 341 27.32 45.61 10.17
N VAL A 342 26.27 46.35 9.90
CA VAL A 342 26.27 47.37 8.82
C VAL A 342 26.70 48.72 9.41
N ALA A 343 27.70 49.36 8.79
CA ALA A 343 28.16 50.66 9.24
C ALA A 343 27.23 51.77 8.69
N LEU A 344 26.83 52.68 9.58
CA LEU A 344 26.17 53.93 9.17
C LEU A 344 27.19 54.85 8.51
N VAL A 345 26.90 55.26 7.29
CA VAL A 345 27.81 56.13 6.49
C VAL A 345 27.19 57.52 6.36
N LEU A 346 27.93 58.54 6.76
CA LEU A 346 27.53 59.90 6.60
C LEU A 346 28.25 60.54 5.40
N PRO A 347 27.56 61.37 4.58
CA PRO A 347 28.18 62.19 3.56
C PRO A 347 29.19 63.16 4.18
N ALA A 348 30.26 63.48 3.44
CA ALA A 348 31.25 64.45 3.89
C ALA A 348 30.60 65.82 4.19
N GLY A 349 30.88 66.36 5.38
CA GLY A 349 30.31 67.63 5.81
C GLY A 349 28.98 67.55 6.57
N SER A 350 28.48 66.29 6.85
CA SER A 350 27.32 66.10 7.72
C SER A 350 27.77 66.21 9.18
N GLY A 351 27.35 67.24 9.85
CA GLY A 351 27.67 67.48 11.27
C GLY A 351 26.77 68.56 11.87
N TYR A 352 27.08 68.92 13.13
CA TYR A 352 26.42 70.04 13.76
C TYR A 352 26.85 71.35 13.18
N GLU A 353 25.89 72.21 12.77
CA GLU A 353 26.16 73.54 12.21
C GLU A 353 25.96 74.64 13.28
N ARG A 354 26.98 75.43 13.53
CA ARG A 354 26.88 76.60 14.41
C ARG A 354 26.36 77.78 13.61
N ILE A 355 25.13 78.24 13.94
CA ILE A 355 24.47 79.33 13.25
C ILE A 355 24.86 80.73 13.86
N ALA A 356 25.05 80.79 15.21
CA ALA A 356 25.52 81.96 15.93
C ALA A 356 26.11 81.55 17.27
N ASP A 357 26.94 82.41 17.89
CA ASP A 357 27.64 82.05 19.16
C ASP A 357 26.69 81.87 20.34
N ASP A 358 25.51 82.47 20.32
CA ASP A 358 24.50 82.39 21.41
C ASP A 358 23.35 81.39 21.14
N LEU A 359 23.37 80.68 20.03
CA LEU A 359 22.32 79.71 19.69
C LEU A 359 22.86 78.27 19.72
N PRO A 360 22.01 77.29 20.14
CA PRO A 360 22.40 75.87 20.06
C PRO A 360 22.71 75.51 18.62
N PRO A 361 23.67 74.55 18.38
CA PRO A 361 24.00 74.09 17.04
C PRO A 361 22.78 73.47 16.33
N SER A 362 22.61 73.77 15.06
CA SER A 362 21.61 73.09 14.23
C SER A 362 22.12 71.71 13.85
N TYR A 363 21.22 70.76 13.85
CA TYR A 363 21.53 69.36 13.45
C TYR A 363 20.60 68.89 12.33
N GLU A 364 19.89 69.77 11.61
CA GLU A 364 18.91 69.37 10.61
C GLU A 364 19.51 68.54 9.47
N LYS A 365 20.65 68.98 8.92
CA LYS A 365 21.35 68.21 7.88
C LYS A 365 21.89 66.89 8.39
N LEU A 366 22.36 66.86 9.64
CA LEU A 366 22.84 65.61 10.28
C LEU A 366 21.68 64.65 10.50
N TYR A 367 20.52 65.13 10.94
CA TYR A 367 19.31 64.34 11.07
C TYR A 367 18.85 63.69 9.76
N GLU A 368 18.83 64.48 8.66
CA GLU A 368 18.48 64.00 7.34
C GLU A 368 19.46 62.92 6.85
N ALA A 369 20.77 63.18 6.97
CA ALA A 369 21.81 62.27 6.56
C ALA A 369 21.77 60.92 7.36
N LEU A 370 21.57 61.02 8.69
CA LEU A 370 21.41 59.83 9.55
C LEU A 370 20.13 59.07 9.22
N SER A 371 19.03 59.75 8.97
CA SER A 371 17.78 59.14 8.57
C SER A 371 17.93 58.33 7.28
N GLN A 372 18.58 58.90 6.27
CA GLN A 372 18.86 58.20 5.00
C GLN A 372 19.80 56.98 5.22
N SER A 373 20.86 57.18 6.02
CA SER A 373 21.82 56.08 6.34
C SER A 373 21.17 54.94 7.13
N VAL A 374 20.29 55.25 8.08
CA VAL A 374 19.54 54.23 8.85
C VAL A 374 18.60 53.42 7.92
N LEU A 375 17.90 54.11 7.01
CA LEU A 375 17.01 53.40 6.08
C LEU A 375 17.80 52.49 5.15
N ALA A 376 18.90 52.96 4.56
CA ALA A 376 19.75 52.16 3.69
C ALA A 376 20.36 50.95 4.44
N ALA A 377 20.81 51.15 5.69
CA ALA A 377 21.33 50.07 6.52
C ALA A 377 20.26 49.02 6.86
N LEU A 378 19.02 49.44 7.18
CA LEU A 378 17.89 48.53 7.42
C LEU A 378 17.51 47.75 6.17
N GLU A 379 17.50 48.36 4.99
CA GLU A 379 17.25 47.68 3.73
C GLU A 379 18.33 46.66 3.40
N GLN A 380 19.61 47.03 3.59
CA GLN A 380 20.73 46.11 3.42
C GLN A 380 20.64 44.91 4.36
N LEU A 381 20.42 45.17 5.66
CA LEU A 381 20.24 44.08 6.64
C LEU A 381 19.07 43.15 6.30
N ALA A 382 17.97 43.72 5.81
CA ALA A 382 16.81 42.93 5.39
C ALA A 382 17.09 42.10 4.13
N ASP A 383 17.97 42.58 3.24
CA ASP A 383 18.43 41.84 2.05
C ASP A 383 19.36 40.66 2.40
N GLU A 384 20.19 40.81 3.46
CA GLU A 384 21.09 39.77 3.91
C GLU A 384 20.40 38.61 4.68
N VAL A 385 19.27 38.88 5.34
CA VAL A 385 18.56 37.94 6.19
C VAL A 385 17.50 37.15 5.39
N ALA A 386 17.08 37.61 4.24
CA ALA A 386 16.08 37.00 3.37
C ALA A 386 16.70 36.17 2.25
#